data_9560e1154850e3461ed350448298c770
#
_entry.id   9560e1154850e3461ed350448298c770
#
_cell.length_a   1.000
_cell.length_b   1.000
_cell.length_c   1.000
_cell.angle_alpha   90.00
_cell.angle_beta   90.00
_cell.angle_gamma   90.00
#
_symmetry.space_group_name_H-M   'P 1'
#
loop_
_entity.id
_entity.type
_entity.pdbx_description
1 polymer ?
#
loop_
_entity_poly.entity_id
_entity_poly.type
_entity_poly.pdbx_seq_one_letter_code
_entity_poly.pdbx_strand_id
1 'polypeptide(L)'
;IIVPDSAHGTNPASAAVCGLEIVQVKSNAMGLVDVEDLKPLLDDTIAGIMMTNPNTLGLFEKDIKEIAALVHACGGLLYYDGANMNPLMGMVRPGDMGFDVLHLNLHKTFSTPHGGGGPGAGPVGVAQHLVPYLPVPKVLEDVDGSLYVEGSGADDTCGRISGFMGNFAVLLRAYTYILTLGKQNIRMVGPLAVLGANYIKESLKDSFKLPIASVCKHEFVFDGLLDQSTGVTTLDVAKRLLDYGFHAPTIYFPLLFHQAIMIEPTETESKETLDGFIEIMKHIAEEALNDPESLKTAPHTTPVRRLDETTAARQPVLRYRDLA
;
A
#
# COMPACT_ATOMS: atom_id res chain seq x y z
N ILE A 1 5.28 3.66 -19.34
CA ILE A 1 5.58 2.78 -18.21
C ILE A 1 4.44 1.80 -17.98
N ILE A 2 4.74 0.54 -17.70
CA ILE A 2 3.75 -0.50 -17.43
C ILE A 2 3.35 -0.44 -15.95
N VAL A 3 2.04 -0.57 -15.67
CA VAL A 3 1.49 -0.60 -14.31
C VAL A 3 0.44 -1.71 -14.23
N PRO A 4 0.49 -2.62 -13.24
CA PRO A 4 -0.56 -3.62 -13.03
C PRO A 4 -1.91 -2.97 -12.72
N ASP A 5 -3.01 -3.60 -13.15
CA ASP A 5 -4.38 -3.16 -12.87
C ASP A 5 -4.75 -3.20 -11.39
N SER A 6 -4.02 -3.99 -10.61
CA SER A 6 -4.10 -4.04 -9.14
C SER A 6 -3.29 -2.95 -8.43
N ALA A 7 -2.51 -2.14 -9.15
CA ALA A 7 -1.63 -1.15 -8.53
C ALA A 7 -2.40 -0.01 -7.85
N HIS A 8 -1.79 0.59 -6.83
CA HIS A 8 -2.31 1.81 -6.22
C HIS A 8 -2.26 2.98 -7.22
N GLY A 9 -3.25 3.87 -7.16
CA GLY A 9 -3.36 5.03 -8.05
C GLY A 9 -2.15 5.98 -8.06
N THR A 10 -1.31 5.95 -7.02
CA THR A 10 -0.05 6.69 -6.97
C THR A 10 0.93 6.28 -8.07
N ASN A 11 0.96 5.00 -8.46
CA ASN A 11 1.90 4.49 -9.45
C ASN A 11 1.63 5.13 -10.83
N PRO A 12 0.43 5.03 -11.42
CA PRO A 12 0.16 5.72 -12.68
C PRO A 12 0.25 7.24 -12.54
N ALA A 13 -0.17 7.83 -11.41
CA ALA A 13 -0.05 9.27 -11.20
C ALA A 13 1.41 9.74 -11.20
N SER A 14 2.32 9.01 -10.57
CA SER A 14 3.75 9.32 -10.56
C SER A 14 4.36 9.21 -11.97
N ALA A 15 3.99 8.20 -12.73
CA ALA A 15 4.41 8.06 -14.12
C ALA A 15 3.96 9.26 -14.97
N ALA A 16 2.70 9.68 -14.83
CA ALA A 16 2.15 10.84 -15.55
C ALA A 16 2.87 12.16 -15.19
N VAL A 17 3.21 12.37 -13.89
CA VAL A 17 3.99 13.54 -13.45
C VAL A 17 5.37 13.57 -14.10
N CYS A 18 5.97 12.40 -14.34
CA CYS A 18 7.26 12.28 -15.05
C CYS A 18 7.13 12.40 -16.57
N GLY A 19 5.93 12.64 -17.10
CA GLY A 19 5.69 12.76 -18.54
C GLY A 19 5.69 11.43 -19.29
N LEU A 20 5.53 10.30 -18.57
CA LEU A 20 5.48 8.97 -19.14
C LEU A 20 4.04 8.56 -19.45
N GLU A 21 3.83 7.90 -20.57
CA GLU A 21 2.57 7.23 -20.88
C GLU A 21 2.41 5.97 -20.05
N ILE A 22 1.16 5.66 -19.66
CA ILE A 22 0.83 4.53 -18.82
C ILE A 22 0.23 3.43 -19.68
N VAL A 23 0.81 2.24 -19.58
CA VAL A 23 0.30 1.01 -20.20
C VAL A 23 -0.11 0.06 -19.09
N GLN A 24 -1.36 -0.36 -19.06
CA GLN A 24 -1.86 -1.26 -18.05
C GLN A 24 -1.62 -2.72 -18.44
N VAL A 25 -1.10 -3.53 -17.52
CA VAL A 25 -1.05 -5.00 -17.63
C VAL A 25 -2.13 -5.60 -16.73
N LYS A 26 -2.82 -6.63 -17.22
CA LYS A 26 -3.92 -7.28 -16.50
C LYS A 26 -3.42 -8.27 -15.47
N SER A 27 -4.26 -8.47 -14.45
CA SER A 27 -4.11 -9.58 -13.51
C SER A 27 -4.75 -10.85 -14.08
N ASN A 28 -4.10 -11.99 -13.84
CA ASN A 28 -4.68 -13.31 -14.12
C ASN A 28 -5.76 -13.69 -13.08
N ALA A 29 -6.38 -14.85 -13.25
CA ALA A 29 -7.45 -15.34 -12.36
C ALA A 29 -6.99 -15.55 -10.90
N MET A 30 -5.69 -15.58 -10.62
CA MET A 30 -5.12 -15.66 -9.28
C MET A 30 -4.80 -14.28 -8.68
N GLY A 31 -5.07 -13.18 -9.39
CA GLY A 31 -4.78 -11.82 -8.94
C GLY A 31 -3.31 -11.42 -9.04
N LEU A 32 -2.50 -12.14 -9.82
CA LEU A 32 -1.08 -11.83 -10.10
C LEU A 32 -0.96 -11.27 -11.51
N VAL A 33 0.15 -10.63 -11.82
CA VAL A 33 0.41 -10.14 -13.18
C VAL A 33 0.28 -11.28 -14.18
N ASP A 34 -0.48 -11.06 -15.24
CA ASP A 34 -0.57 -12.02 -16.34
C ASP A 34 0.66 -11.84 -17.25
N VAL A 35 1.59 -12.79 -17.18
CA VAL A 35 2.82 -12.74 -17.96
C VAL A 35 2.55 -12.83 -19.48
N GLU A 36 1.48 -13.52 -19.87
CA GLU A 36 1.10 -13.60 -21.29
C GLU A 36 0.48 -12.29 -21.80
N ASP A 37 -0.22 -11.53 -20.92
CA ASP A 37 -0.68 -10.16 -21.23
C ASP A 37 0.48 -9.15 -21.20
N LEU A 38 1.52 -9.41 -20.41
CA LEU A 38 2.72 -8.56 -20.33
C LEU A 38 3.59 -8.64 -21.58
N LYS A 39 3.85 -9.84 -22.09
CA LYS A 39 4.80 -10.09 -23.20
C LYS A 39 4.55 -9.20 -24.44
N PRO A 40 3.31 -9.07 -24.95
CA PRO A 40 3.05 -8.24 -26.13
C PRO A 40 3.16 -6.73 -25.90
N LEU A 41 3.23 -6.28 -24.63
CA LEU A 41 3.39 -4.88 -24.27
C LEU A 41 4.84 -4.43 -24.27
N LEU A 42 5.79 -5.38 -24.31
CA LEU A 42 7.22 -5.12 -24.16
C LEU A 42 7.87 -4.81 -25.51
N ASP A 43 8.38 -3.59 -25.65
CA ASP A 43 9.18 -3.13 -26.79
C ASP A 43 10.23 -2.09 -26.31
N ASP A 44 10.97 -1.51 -27.23
CA ASP A 44 12.03 -0.54 -26.96
C ASP A 44 11.52 0.85 -26.51
N THR A 45 10.22 1.07 -26.50
CA THR A 45 9.58 2.30 -25.98
C THR A 45 9.25 2.21 -24.50
N ILE A 46 9.33 1.02 -23.89
CA ILE A 46 8.98 0.78 -22.49
C ILE A 46 10.10 1.25 -21.57
N ALA A 47 9.83 2.30 -20.78
CA ALA A 47 10.75 2.77 -19.75
C ALA A 47 10.89 1.78 -18.58
N GLY A 48 9.84 1.02 -18.28
CA GLY A 48 9.88 0.02 -17.22
C GLY A 48 8.50 -0.37 -16.71
N ILE A 49 8.49 -1.15 -15.62
CA ILE A 49 7.30 -1.53 -14.87
C ILE A 49 7.37 -0.99 -13.45
N MET A 50 6.26 -0.45 -12.94
CA MET A 50 6.13 0.05 -11.57
C MET A 50 5.08 -0.77 -10.83
N MET A 51 5.48 -1.46 -9.76
CA MET A 51 4.60 -2.38 -9.04
C MET A 51 4.96 -2.53 -7.57
N THR A 52 3.97 -2.98 -6.78
CA THR A 52 4.17 -3.49 -5.43
C THR A 52 4.38 -5.01 -5.46
N ASN A 53 5.19 -5.52 -4.56
CA ASN A 53 5.26 -6.96 -4.31
C ASN A 53 5.50 -7.22 -2.81
N PRO A 54 4.51 -7.75 -2.06
CA PRO A 54 3.19 -8.21 -2.52
C PRO A 54 2.34 -7.09 -3.13
N ASN A 55 1.39 -7.49 -3.98
CA ASN A 55 0.46 -6.54 -4.57
C ASN A 55 -0.65 -6.14 -3.57
N THR A 56 -1.56 -5.24 -3.97
CA THR A 56 -2.65 -4.72 -3.13
C THR A 56 -3.76 -5.75 -2.79
N LEU A 57 -3.65 -6.95 -3.33
CA LEU A 57 -4.49 -8.10 -2.93
C LEU A 57 -3.81 -8.96 -1.86
N GLY A 58 -2.64 -8.53 -1.37
CA GLY A 58 -1.81 -9.27 -0.42
C GLY A 58 -1.12 -10.50 -1.03
N LEU A 59 -0.94 -10.55 -2.34
CA LEU A 59 -0.39 -11.70 -3.04
C LEU A 59 1.06 -11.44 -3.46
N PHE A 60 1.94 -12.39 -3.18
CA PHE A 60 3.33 -12.31 -3.62
C PHE A 60 3.43 -12.74 -5.08
N GLU A 61 4.00 -11.86 -5.92
CA GLU A 61 4.26 -12.13 -7.32
C GLU A 61 5.36 -13.18 -7.46
N LYS A 62 4.94 -14.42 -7.67
CA LYS A 62 5.86 -15.57 -7.73
C LYS A 62 6.72 -15.57 -9.00
N ASP A 63 6.21 -14.98 -10.07
CA ASP A 63 6.86 -14.94 -11.38
C ASP A 63 7.72 -13.68 -11.56
N ILE A 64 7.99 -12.95 -10.46
CA ILE A 64 8.73 -11.67 -10.46
C ILE A 64 10.08 -11.73 -11.17
N LYS A 65 10.79 -12.87 -11.10
CA LYS A 65 12.06 -13.02 -11.78
C LYS A 65 11.93 -13.17 -13.30
N GLU A 66 10.85 -13.80 -13.77
CA GLU A 66 10.52 -13.86 -15.19
C GLU A 66 10.10 -12.47 -15.69
N ILE A 67 9.22 -11.79 -14.95
CA ILE A 67 8.82 -10.40 -15.24
C ILE A 67 10.05 -9.50 -15.34
N ALA A 68 10.97 -9.58 -14.37
CA ALA A 68 12.20 -8.80 -14.37
C ALA A 68 13.06 -9.08 -15.62
N ALA A 69 13.26 -10.34 -15.94
CA ALA A 69 14.04 -10.73 -17.11
C ALA A 69 13.43 -10.22 -18.43
N LEU A 70 12.10 -10.28 -18.56
CA LEU A 70 11.39 -9.80 -19.74
C LEU A 70 11.48 -8.28 -19.87
N VAL A 71 11.29 -7.53 -18.80
CA VAL A 71 11.39 -6.06 -18.80
C VAL A 71 12.82 -5.60 -19.06
N HIS A 72 13.80 -6.21 -18.43
CA HIS A 72 15.21 -5.90 -18.70
C HIS A 72 15.63 -6.22 -20.15
N ALA A 73 15.06 -7.28 -20.75
CA ALA A 73 15.37 -7.64 -22.13
C ALA A 73 14.95 -6.58 -23.15
N CYS A 74 13.94 -5.77 -22.88
CA CYS A 74 13.55 -4.63 -23.72
C CYS A 74 14.23 -3.30 -23.31
N GLY A 75 15.14 -3.33 -22.33
CA GLY A 75 15.87 -2.15 -21.83
C GLY A 75 15.12 -1.37 -20.74
N GLY A 76 13.96 -1.85 -20.30
CA GLY A 76 13.17 -1.25 -19.24
C GLY A 76 13.73 -1.53 -17.83
N LEU A 77 13.27 -0.75 -16.85
CA LEU A 77 13.64 -0.87 -15.43
C LEU A 77 12.47 -1.37 -14.59
N LEU A 78 12.77 -1.99 -13.43
CA LEU A 78 11.77 -2.35 -12.45
C LEU A 78 11.80 -1.38 -11.28
N TYR A 79 10.65 -0.74 -11.03
CA TYR A 79 10.45 0.12 -9.86
C TYR A 79 9.60 -0.60 -8.82
N TYR A 80 10.17 -0.77 -7.62
CA TYR A 80 9.49 -1.33 -6.45
C TYR A 80 8.80 -0.23 -5.66
N ASP A 81 7.48 -0.25 -5.64
CA ASP A 81 6.71 0.51 -4.65
C ASP A 81 6.76 -0.20 -3.30
N GLY A 82 7.49 0.36 -2.36
CA GLY A 82 7.72 -0.22 -1.05
C GLY A 82 6.58 -0.02 -0.05
N ALA A 83 5.38 0.32 -0.52
CA ALA A 83 4.20 0.45 0.33
C ALA A 83 3.89 -0.83 1.12
N ASN A 84 4.11 -1.99 0.49
CA ASN A 84 3.83 -3.31 1.05
C ASN A 84 5.09 -4.03 1.55
N MET A 85 6.03 -3.30 2.16
CA MET A 85 7.27 -3.88 2.68
C MET A 85 7.10 -4.72 3.94
N ASN A 86 6.00 -4.56 4.69
CA ASN A 86 5.76 -5.21 5.99
C ASN A 86 6.03 -6.72 5.99
N PRO A 87 5.47 -7.53 5.07
CA PRO A 87 5.66 -8.98 5.08
C PRO A 87 7.05 -9.41 4.62
N LEU A 88 7.84 -8.51 4.05
CA LEU A 88 9.14 -8.84 3.46
C LEU A 88 10.33 -8.54 4.38
N MET A 89 10.11 -7.76 5.46
CA MET A 89 11.21 -7.34 6.35
C MET A 89 12.02 -8.52 6.89
N GLY A 90 13.31 -8.52 6.56
CA GLY A 90 14.23 -9.58 6.97
C GLY A 90 14.05 -10.93 6.26
N MET A 91 13.13 -11.03 5.30
CA MET A 91 12.80 -12.24 4.55
C MET A 91 13.27 -12.17 3.09
N VAL A 92 13.00 -11.05 2.41
CA VAL A 92 13.33 -10.85 0.98
C VAL A 92 13.87 -9.45 0.78
N ARG A 93 14.86 -9.31 -0.11
CA ARG A 93 15.37 -8.01 -0.55
C ARG A 93 14.85 -7.73 -1.96
N PRO A 94 14.24 -6.54 -2.21
CA PRO A 94 13.72 -6.20 -3.54
C PRO A 94 14.73 -6.33 -4.68
N GLY A 95 16.00 -5.96 -4.45
CA GLY A 95 17.06 -6.13 -5.44
C GLY A 95 17.30 -7.59 -5.86
N ASP A 96 17.10 -8.58 -4.97
CA ASP A 96 17.23 -10.00 -5.29
C ASP A 96 16.09 -10.52 -6.18
N MET A 97 15.00 -9.77 -6.27
CA MET A 97 13.85 -10.02 -7.15
C MET A 97 14.04 -9.39 -8.55
N GLY A 98 15.07 -8.53 -8.73
CA GLY A 98 15.36 -7.84 -9.98
C GLY A 98 14.91 -6.37 -10.04
N PHE A 99 14.48 -5.79 -8.92
CA PHE A 99 14.13 -4.37 -8.90
C PHE A 99 15.36 -3.47 -8.92
N ASP A 100 15.32 -2.46 -9.79
CA ASP A 100 16.40 -1.49 -10.02
C ASP A 100 16.26 -0.26 -9.14
N VAL A 101 15.02 0.16 -8.88
CA VAL A 101 14.68 1.31 -8.04
C VAL A 101 13.65 0.88 -7.01
N LEU A 102 13.78 1.36 -5.79
CA LEU A 102 12.77 1.19 -4.76
C LEU A 102 12.58 2.47 -3.94
N HIS A 103 11.38 2.68 -3.44
CA HIS A 103 11.14 3.59 -2.32
C HIS A 103 10.53 2.85 -1.14
N LEU A 104 10.68 3.38 0.06
CA LEU A 104 10.05 2.87 1.28
C LEU A 104 9.11 3.92 1.84
N ASN A 105 7.91 3.50 2.25
CA ASN A 105 6.96 4.33 2.96
C ASN A 105 7.20 4.22 4.46
N LEU A 106 7.90 5.18 5.06
CA LEU A 106 8.20 5.15 6.49
C LEU A 106 6.94 5.18 7.34
N HIS A 107 5.90 5.87 6.86
CA HIS A 107 4.58 5.98 7.50
C HIS A 107 3.70 4.72 7.40
N LYS A 108 4.19 3.67 6.75
CA LYS A 108 3.53 2.36 6.71
C LYS A 108 4.31 1.34 7.53
N THR A 109 5.45 0.91 7.03
CA THR A 109 6.25 -0.18 7.61
C THR A 109 7.04 0.23 8.85
N PHE A 110 7.40 1.52 9.01
CA PHE A 110 8.37 1.96 10.03
C PHE A 110 7.78 2.85 11.13
N SER A 111 6.48 2.73 11.38
CA SER A 111 5.79 3.35 12.54
C SER A 111 5.94 4.88 12.63
N THR A 112 5.90 5.58 11.51
CA THR A 112 5.92 7.04 11.48
C THR A 112 4.55 7.62 11.13
N PRO A 113 4.25 8.88 11.47
CA PRO A 113 2.97 9.49 11.09
C PRO A 113 2.92 9.75 9.59
N HIS A 114 1.71 9.63 9.01
CA HIS A 114 1.39 10.06 7.66
C HIS A 114 1.05 11.56 7.59
N GLY A 115 0.41 12.07 8.63
CA GLY A 115 0.04 13.48 8.78
C GLY A 115 -1.05 13.97 7.81
N GLY A 116 -1.82 13.05 7.20
CA GLY A 116 -2.90 13.43 6.28
C GLY A 116 -2.41 14.14 5.01
N GLY A 117 -1.26 13.76 4.49
CA GLY A 117 -0.64 14.38 3.32
C GLY A 117 0.70 15.08 3.61
N GLY A 118 1.32 14.76 4.70
CA GLY A 118 2.64 15.19 5.17
C GLY A 118 2.73 15.13 6.68
N PRO A 119 3.88 15.16 7.32
CA PRO A 119 5.26 15.23 6.83
C PRO A 119 5.77 13.82 6.44
N GLY A 120 5.64 13.45 5.21
CA GLY A 120 6.12 12.16 4.69
C GLY A 120 7.64 12.13 4.52
N ALA A 121 8.21 10.94 4.57
CA ALA A 121 9.58 10.66 4.16
C ALA A 121 9.64 9.26 3.54
N GLY A 122 10.43 9.10 2.49
CA GLY A 122 10.59 7.85 1.76
C GLY A 122 12.01 7.71 1.24
N PRO A 123 12.85 6.92 1.92
CA PRO A 123 14.17 6.58 1.37
C PRO A 123 14.03 5.91 0.01
N VAL A 124 14.92 6.30 -0.91
CA VAL A 124 15.03 5.71 -2.24
C VAL A 124 16.32 4.91 -2.31
N GLY A 125 16.23 3.67 -2.78
CA GLY A 125 17.37 2.82 -3.10
C GLY A 125 17.41 2.52 -4.58
N VAL A 126 18.62 2.44 -5.15
CA VAL A 126 18.81 2.14 -6.56
C VAL A 126 19.90 1.09 -6.76
N ALA A 127 19.80 0.36 -7.88
CA ALA A 127 20.87 -0.51 -8.35
C ALA A 127 22.11 0.34 -8.69
N GLN A 128 23.31 -0.30 -8.65
CA GLN A 128 24.58 0.41 -8.78
C GLN A 128 24.69 1.25 -10.06
N HIS A 129 24.17 0.79 -11.18
CA HIS A 129 24.22 1.51 -12.45
C HIS A 129 23.39 2.79 -12.48
N LEU A 130 22.44 2.96 -11.52
CA LEU A 130 21.59 4.14 -11.42
C LEU A 130 22.11 5.17 -10.41
N VAL A 131 23.16 4.88 -9.66
CA VAL A 131 23.75 5.81 -8.65
C VAL A 131 24.12 7.17 -9.24
N PRO A 132 24.67 7.30 -10.47
CA PRO A 132 24.98 8.60 -11.06
C PRO A 132 23.77 9.52 -11.24
N TYR A 133 22.57 8.95 -11.42
CA TYR A 133 21.33 9.70 -11.67
C TYR A 133 20.63 10.17 -10.40
N LEU A 134 21.10 9.76 -9.22
CA LEU A 134 20.48 10.16 -7.95
C LEU A 134 20.49 11.69 -7.76
N PRO A 135 19.46 12.24 -7.07
CA PRO A 135 19.37 13.67 -6.81
C PRO A 135 20.51 14.18 -5.92
N VAL A 136 20.75 15.48 -6.01
CA VAL A 136 21.71 16.21 -5.17
C VAL A 136 20.94 17.18 -4.26
N PRO A 137 21.52 17.62 -3.11
CA PRO A 137 22.82 17.22 -2.56
C PRO A 137 22.80 15.82 -1.94
N LYS A 138 23.98 15.19 -1.85
CA LYS A 138 24.18 13.92 -1.14
C LYS A 138 25.04 14.16 0.11
N VAL A 139 24.79 13.40 1.17
CA VAL A 139 25.71 13.29 2.31
C VAL A 139 26.60 12.10 2.09
N LEU A 140 27.88 12.31 2.07
CA LEU A 140 28.90 11.28 1.85
C LEU A 140 29.80 11.18 3.08
N GLU A 141 30.43 10.02 3.27
CA GLU A 141 31.42 9.77 4.31
C GLU A 141 32.80 9.67 3.67
N ASP A 142 33.75 10.44 4.21
CA ASP A 142 35.14 10.39 3.76
C ASP A 142 35.88 9.21 4.42
N VAL A 143 37.11 8.98 4.01
CA VAL A 143 37.97 7.88 4.45
C VAL A 143 38.26 7.94 5.97
N ASP A 144 38.25 9.13 6.55
CA ASP A 144 38.45 9.37 7.99
C ASP A 144 37.15 9.29 8.82
N GLY A 145 36.00 8.97 8.18
CA GLY A 145 34.68 8.91 8.83
C GLY A 145 33.99 10.27 8.97
N SER A 146 34.57 11.36 8.46
CA SER A 146 33.90 12.64 8.43
C SER A 146 32.78 12.67 7.38
N LEU A 147 31.68 13.37 7.71
CA LEU A 147 30.55 13.53 6.80
C LEU A 147 30.67 14.88 6.08
N TYR A 148 30.46 14.86 4.77
CA TYR A 148 30.40 16.09 3.97
C TYR A 148 29.18 16.07 3.02
N VAL A 149 28.81 17.27 2.57
CA VAL A 149 27.69 17.44 1.63
C VAL A 149 28.26 17.69 0.24
N GLU A 150 27.99 16.76 -0.68
CA GLU A 150 28.28 16.96 -2.10
C GLU A 150 27.12 17.72 -2.75
N GLY A 151 27.36 18.98 -3.09
CA GLY A 151 26.35 19.88 -3.67
C GLY A 151 26.19 19.82 -5.18
N SER A 152 27.24 19.38 -5.88
CA SER A 152 27.28 19.20 -7.32
C SER A 152 27.40 17.70 -7.61
N GLY A 153 26.35 17.08 -8.11
CA GLY A 153 26.42 15.66 -8.52
C GLY A 153 27.23 15.45 -9.79
N ALA A 154 27.29 14.19 -10.23
CA ALA A 154 27.73 13.84 -11.58
C ALA A 154 26.89 14.57 -12.64
N ASP A 155 27.41 14.72 -13.84
CA ASP A 155 26.70 15.39 -14.96
C ASP A 155 25.34 14.75 -15.29
N ASP A 156 25.17 13.47 -14.96
CA ASP A 156 23.96 12.68 -15.19
C ASP A 156 22.89 12.80 -14.08
N THR A 157 23.16 13.51 -12.99
CA THR A 157 22.20 13.63 -11.88
C THR A 157 20.87 14.25 -12.33
N CYS A 158 19.75 13.75 -11.81
CA CYS A 158 18.44 14.37 -12.03
C CYS A 158 18.30 15.74 -11.34
N GLY A 159 19.33 16.24 -10.68
CA GLY A 159 19.38 17.56 -10.06
C GLY A 159 18.78 17.59 -8.65
N ARG A 160 18.44 18.80 -8.21
CA ARG A 160 17.84 19.03 -6.89
C ARG A 160 16.32 18.84 -6.97
N ILE A 161 15.82 17.86 -6.24
CA ILE A 161 14.37 17.54 -6.17
C ILE A 161 13.69 18.33 -5.04
N SER A 162 14.38 18.52 -3.90
CA SER A 162 13.80 19.13 -2.70
C SER A 162 14.73 20.21 -2.12
N GLY A 163 14.15 21.13 -1.37
CA GLY A 163 14.90 22.16 -0.65
C GLY A 163 15.58 21.68 0.64
N PHE A 164 15.34 20.43 1.06
CA PHE A 164 15.87 19.84 2.30
C PHE A 164 16.07 18.33 2.15
N MET A 165 16.78 17.73 3.11
CA MET A 165 17.21 16.31 3.05
C MET A 165 16.20 15.33 3.63
N GLY A 166 14.92 15.69 3.71
CA GLY A 166 13.85 14.89 4.30
C GLY A 166 13.42 15.40 5.69
N ASN A 167 12.29 14.86 6.17
CA ASN A 167 11.72 15.23 7.47
C ASN A 167 12.49 14.55 8.61
N PHE A 168 13.43 15.26 9.23
CA PHE A 168 14.33 14.72 10.25
C PHE A 168 13.61 13.95 11.36
N ALA A 169 12.54 14.50 11.92
CA ALA A 169 11.80 13.85 13.01
C ALA A 169 11.12 12.54 12.56
N VAL A 170 10.69 12.45 11.31
CA VAL A 170 10.13 11.22 10.72
C VAL A 170 11.24 10.18 10.56
N LEU A 171 12.40 10.57 10.04
CA LEU A 171 13.56 9.69 9.91
C LEU A 171 14.03 9.16 11.27
N LEU A 172 14.14 10.06 12.28
CA LEU A 172 14.53 9.70 13.64
C LEU A 172 13.52 8.71 14.27
N ARG A 173 12.23 8.90 14.04
CA ARG A 173 11.18 7.99 14.52
C ARG A 173 11.30 6.61 13.90
N ALA A 174 11.48 6.51 12.59
CA ALA A 174 11.72 5.25 11.89
C ALA A 174 13.00 4.55 12.41
N TYR A 175 14.07 5.31 12.60
CA TYR A 175 15.31 4.79 13.16
C TYR A 175 15.11 4.24 14.58
N THR A 176 14.39 4.97 15.44
CA THR A 176 14.06 4.53 16.80
C THR A 176 13.24 3.24 16.79
N TYR A 177 12.25 3.12 15.88
CA TYR A 177 11.47 1.90 15.69
C TYR A 177 12.36 0.70 15.36
N ILE A 178 13.26 0.86 14.37
CA ILE A 178 14.20 -0.19 13.97
C ILE A 178 15.11 -0.62 15.15
N LEU A 179 15.63 0.35 15.90
CA LEU A 179 16.48 0.07 17.07
C LEU A 179 15.71 -0.63 18.20
N THR A 180 14.46 -0.23 18.43
CA THR A 180 13.58 -0.83 19.45
C THR A 180 13.31 -2.31 19.16
N LEU A 181 12.99 -2.63 17.90
CA LEU A 181 12.81 -4.03 17.49
C LEU A 181 14.12 -4.81 17.53
N GLY A 182 15.20 -4.20 17.11
CA GLY A 182 16.50 -4.84 16.99
C GLY A 182 16.55 -5.94 15.93
N LYS A 183 17.73 -6.49 15.74
CA LYS A 183 18.03 -7.45 14.66
C LYS A 183 17.17 -8.72 14.69
N GLN A 184 16.77 -9.16 15.89
CA GLN A 184 16.00 -10.41 16.04
C GLN A 184 14.51 -10.18 15.76
N ASN A 185 13.92 -9.15 16.39
CA ASN A 185 12.47 -8.97 16.35
C ASN A 185 11.99 -8.37 15.03
N ILE A 186 12.82 -7.60 14.34
CA ILE A 186 12.43 -7.05 13.01
C ILE A 186 12.07 -8.14 12.00
N ARG A 187 12.65 -9.34 12.15
CA ARG A 187 12.31 -10.49 11.30
C ARG A 187 10.98 -11.14 11.64
N MET A 188 10.40 -10.83 12.78
CA MET A 188 9.10 -11.36 13.20
C MET A 188 7.92 -10.52 12.72
N VAL A 189 8.17 -9.28 12.31
CA VAL A 189 7.13 -8.36 11.81
C VAL A 189 6.34 -9.01 10.66
N GLY A 190 7.03 -9.45 9.62
CA GLY A 190 6.40 -10.07 8.46
C GLY A 190 5.59 -11.33 8.81
N PRO A 191 6.18 -12.34 9.45
CA PRO A 191 5.46 -13.56 9.84
C PRO A 191 4.22 -13.31 10.71
N LEU A 192 4.29 -12.38 11.68
CA LEU A 192 3.15 -12.05 12.54
C LEU A 192 2.03 -11.35 11.76
N ALA A 193 2.37 -10.38 10.92
CA ALA A 193 1.38 -9.72 10.06
C ALA A 193 0.70 -10.72 9.10
N VAL A 194 1.48 -11.62 8.48
CA VAL A 194 0.94 -12.67 7.59
C VAL A 194 0.02 -13.63 8.34
N LEU A 195 0.40 -14.03 9.56
CA LEU A 195 -0.42 -14.91 10.39
C LEU A 195 -1.74 -14.25 10.76
N GLY A 196 -1.70 -12.99 11.23
CA GLY A 196 -2.89 -12.22 11.58
C GLY A 196 -3.86 -12.04 10.42
N ALA A 197 -3.33 -11.67 9.23
CA ALA A 197 -4.16 -11.50 8.03
C ALA A 197 -4.87 -12.79 7.62
N ASN A 198 -4.14 -13.90 7.55
CA ASN A 198 -4.77 -15.20 7.21
C ASN A 198 -5.73 -15.68 8.29
N TYR A 199 -5.46 -15.40 9.58
CA TYR A 199 -6.36 -15.75 10.67
C TYR A 199 -7.71 -15.04 10.53
N ILE A 200 -7.74 -13.72 10.29
CA ILE A 200 -8.98 -12.97 10.07
C ILE A 200 -9.67 -13.45 8.78
N LYS A 201 -8.93 -13.56 7.68
CA LYS A 201 -9.44 -13.99 6.38
C LYS A 201 -10.21 -15.31 6.47
N GLU A 202 -9.58 -16.34 7.04
CA GLU A 202 -10.18 -17.66 7.19
C GLU A 202 -11.38 -17.67 8.15
N SER A 203 -11.36 -16.79 9.18
CA SER A 203 -12.46 -16.68 10.15
C SER A 203 -13.70 -15.99 9.58
N LEU A 204 -13.56 -15.18 8.53
CA LEU A 204 -14.64 -14.34 7.96
C LEU A 204 -15.11 -14.78 6.57
N LYS A 205 -14.46 -15.74 5.92
CA LYS A 205 -14.78 -16.19 4.56
C LYS A 205 -16.22 -16.70 4.35
N ASP A 206 -16.88 -17.13 5.43
CA ASP A 206 -18.26 -17.63 5.39
C ASP A 206 -19.30 -16.51 5.65
N SER A 207 -18.82 -15.29 5.98
CA SER A 207 -19.65 -14.09 6.19
C SER A 207 -19.44 -13.02 5.11
N PHE A 208 -18.27 -13.02 4.50
CA PHE A 208 -17.88 -12.07 3.45
C PHE A 208 -17.42 -12.79 2.19
N LYS A 209 -17.71 -12.21 1.04
CA LYS A 209 -17.33 -12.78 -0.25
C LYS A 209 -15.82 -12.67 -0.44
N LEU A 210 -15.13 -13.79 -0.49
CA LEU A 210 -13.68 -13.89 -0.67
C LEU A 210 -13.35 -14.22 -2.15
N PRO A 211 -12.93 -13.22 -2.97
CA PRO A 211 -12.67 -13.46 -4.38
C PRO A 211 -11.46 -14.36 -4.63
N ILE A 212 -10.43 -14.22 -3.78
CA ILE A 212 -9.16 -14.95 -3.91
C ILE A 212 -8.90 -15.71 -2.62
N ALA A 213 -9.05 -17.03 -2.67
CA ALA A 213 -8.94 -17.89 -1.50
C ALA A 213 -7.50 -18.29 -1.14
N SER A 214 -6.51 -18.01 -1.99
CA SER A 214 -5.10 -18.36 -1.72
C SER A 214 -4.57 -17.71 -0.45
N VAL A 215 -3.50 -18.29 0.12
CA VAL A 215 -2.81 -17.70 1.28
C VAL A 215 -2.31 -16.32 0.91
N CYS A 216 -2.72 -15.32 1.68
CA CYS A 216 -2.28 -13.94 1.51
C CYS A 216 -1.00 -13.65 2.33
N LYS A 217 -0.37 -12.52 2.05
CA LYS A 217 0.68 -11.95 2.87
C LYS A 217 0.06 -11.16 4.03
N HIS A 218 0.37 -9.89 4.18
CA HIS A 218 -0.05 -9.06 5.32
C HIS A 218 -1.46 -8.48 5.21
N GLU A 219 -2.06 -8.53 4.04
CA GLU A 219 -3.38 -7.97 3.74
C GLU A 219 -4.17 -8.90 2.81
N PHE A 220 -5.48 -8.67 2.74
CA PHE A 220 -6.39 -9.39 1.84
C PHE A 220 -7.62 -8.52 1.57
N VAL A 221 -8.41 -8.91 0.55
CA VAL A 221 -9.59 -8.15 0.13
C VAL A 221 -10.81 -9.05 0.10
N PHE A 222 -11.91 -8.61 0.71
CA PHE A 222 -13.25 -9.14 0.48
C PHE A 222 -13.99 -8.27 -0.54
N ASP A 223 -14.94 -8.85 -1.28
CA ASP A 223 -15.86 -8.16 -2.19
C ASP A 223 -17.25 -8.03 -1.55
N GLY A 224 -17.32 -7.36 -0.39
CA GLY A 224 -18.53 -7.12 0.36
C GLY A 224 -19.01 -8.31 1.18
N LEU A 225 -20.25 -8.22 1.65
CA LEU A 225 -20.93 -9.30 2.35
C LEU A 225 -21.14 -10.49 1.44
N LEU A 226 -21.21 -11.70 2.01
CA LEU A 226 -21.53 -12.92 1.24
C LEU A 226 -22.94 -12.84 0.67
N ASP A 227 -23.91 -12.42 1.48
CA ASP A 227 -25.28 -12.12 1.04
C ASP A 227 -25.45 -10.61 0.85
N GLN A 228 -25.67 -10.19 -0.38
CA GLN A 228 -25.85 -8.80 -0.77
C GLN A 228 -27.32 -8.44 -1.09
N SER A 229 -28.26 -9.33 -0.78
CA SER A 229 -29.70 -9.18 -1.12
C SER A 229 -30.37 -8.00 -0.42
N THR A 230 -29.86 -7.60 0.74
CA THR A 230 -30.42 -6.49 1.55
C THR A 230 -29.99 -5.09 1.05
N GLY A 231 -29.06 -5.03 0.10
CA GLY A 231 -28.51 -3.79 -0.43
C GLY A 231 -27.60 -3.03 0.55
N VAL A 232 -27.15 -3.70 1.62
CA VAL A 232 -26.09 -3.16 2.51
C VAL A 232 -24.78 -3.15 1.77
N THR A 233 -24.11 -2.00 1.76
CA THR A 233 -22.87 -1.78 1.04
C THR A 233 -21.65 -1.91 1.96
N THR A 234 -20.49 -2.01 1.37
CA THR A 234 -19.20 -1.94 2.08
C THR A 234 -19.02 -0.65 2.90
N LEU A 235 -19.54 0.49 2.40
CA LEU A 235 -19.55 1.74 3.15
C LEU A 235 -20.39 1.61 4.45
N ASP A 236 -21.53 0.92 4.38
CA ASP A 236 -22.39 0.72 5.54
C ASP A 236 -21.70 -0.13 6.60
N VAL A 237 -21.02 -1.21 6.18
CA VAL A 237 -20.17 -2.04 7.05
C VAL A 237 -19.08 -1.21 7.71
N ALA A 238 -18.34 -0.40 6.93
CA ALA A 238 -17.27 0.44 7.43
C ALA A 238 -17.78 1.49 8.44
N LYS A 239 -18.92 2.11 8.17
CA LYS A 239 -19.55 3.06 9.11
C LYS A 239 -20.04 2.38 10.39
N ARG A 240 -20.58 1.14 10.28
CA ARG A 240 -21.02 0.38 11.45
C ARG A 240 -19.87 -0.05 12.37
N LEU A 241 -18.70 -0.38 11.80
CA LEU A 241 -17.49 -0.67 12.58
C LEU A 241 -17.09 0.45 13.52
N LEU A 242 -17.30 1.72 13.13
CA LEU A 242 -17.03 2.89 14.00
C LEU A 242 -17.87 2.88 15.27
N ASP A 243 -19.11 2.39 15.20
CA ASP A 243 -19.99 2.28 16.38
C ASP A 243 -19.48 1.29 17.43
N TYR A 244 -18.71 0.29 16.97
CA TYR A 244 -18.07 -0.69 17.82
C TYR A 244 -16.63 -0.31 18.24
N GLY A 245 -16.19 0.90 17.87
CA GLY A 245 -14.87 1.42 18.25
C GLY A 245 -13.70 0.87 17.45
N PHE A 246 -13.95 0.19 16.33
CA PHE A 246 -12.90 -0.27 15.43
C PHE A 246 -12.63 0.77 14.34
N HIS A 247 -11.36 0.82 13.92
CA HIS A 247 -10.97 1.59 12.73
C HIS A 247 -11.57 0.93 11.49
N ALA A 248 -12.26 1.72 10.67
CA ALA A 248 -12.81 1.22 9.42
C ALA A 248 -11.67 0.88 8.44
N PRO A 249 -11.68 -0.32 7.83
CA PRO A 249 -10.69 -0.68 6.81
C PRO A 249 -10.85 0.16 5.55
N THR A 250 -9.87 0.10 4.67
CA THR A 250 -9.95 0.71 3.34
C THR A 250 -11.04 0.04 2.52
N ILE A 251 -11.92 0.85 1.94
CA ILE A 251 -13.05 0.37 1.13
C ILE A 251 -12.95 0.88 -0.30
N TYR A 252 -13.63 0.18 -1.23
CA TYR A 252 -13.65 0.49 -2.67
C TYR A 252 -12.26 0.52 -3.32
N PHE A 253 -11.32 -0.15 -2.71
CA PHE A 253 -9.97 -0.32 -3.24
C PHE A 253 -9.46 -1.74 -2.90
N PRO A 254 -8.76 -2.43 -3.80
CA PRO A 254 -8.46 -2.03 -5.20
C PRO A 254 -9.71 -2.02 -6.09
N LEU A 255 -9.65 -1.29 -7.21
CA LEU A 255 -10.79 -1.10 -8.13
C LEU A 255 -11.23 -2.39 -8.86
N LEU A 256 -10.51 -3.47 -8.68
CA LEU A 256 -10.85 -4.81 -9.22
C LEU A 256 -12.17 -5.36 -8.66
N PHE A 257 -12.60 -4.91 -7.48
CA PHE A 257 -13.80 -5.39 -6.81
C PHE A 257 -14.71 -4.21 -6.44
N HIS A 258 -15.99 -4.30 -6.78
CA HIS A 258 -16.95 -3.21 -6.57
C HIS A 258 -17.25 -2.93 -5.10
N GLN A 259 -17.23 -3.97 -4.26
CA GLN A 259 -17.48 -3.86 -2.82
C GLN A 259 -16.22 -4.19 -2.02
N ALA A 260 -15.05 -3.78 -2.52
CA ALA A 260 -13.79 -4.08 -1.88
C ALA A 260 -13.74 -3.61 -0.42
N ILE A 261 -13.30 -4.50 0.46
CA ILE A 261 -12.90 -4.24 1.85
C ILE A 261 -11.49 -4.80 2.00
N MET A 262 -10.50 -3.94 2.12
CA MET A 262 -9.10 -4.33 2.32
C MET A 262 -8.78 -4.33 3.80
N ILE A 263 -8.35 -5.46 4.33
CA ILE A 263 -8.02 -5.64 5.75
C ILE A 263 -6.54 -5.97 5.88
N GLU A 264 -5.85 -5.17 6.68
CA GLU A 264 -4.42 -5.30 7.00
C GLU A 264 -4.26 -5.22 8.53
N PRO A 265 -4.27 -6.33 9.25
CA PRO A 265 -3.84 -6.35 10.64
C PRO A 265 -2.33 -6.23 10.70
N THR A 266 -1.83 -5.31 11.54
CA THR A 266 -0.39 -5.18 11.72
C THR A 266 0.13 -6.22 12.73
N GLU A 267 1.44 -6.39 12.78
CA GLU A 267 2.12 -7.25 13.76
C GLU A 267 1.92 -6.82 15.20
N THR A 268 1.45 -5.59 15.42
CA THR A 268 1.21 -5.02 16.76
C THR A 268 -0.13 -5.44 17.34
N GLU A 269 -1.03 -6.00 16.54
CA GLU A 269 -2.34 -6.42 17.00
C GLU A 269 -2.25 -7.70 17.84
N SER A 270 -2.87 -7.68 19.04
CA SER A 270 -2.96 -8.86 19.87
C SER A 270 -4.01 -9.85 19.33
N LYS A 271 -3.90 -11.12 19.72
CA LYS A 271 -4.92 -12.12 19.36
C LYS A 271 -6.31 -11.71 19.86
N GLU A 272 -6.41 -11.10 21.05
CA GLU A 272 -7.67 -10.58 21.60
C GLU A 272 -8.28 -9.49 20.71
N THR A 273 -7.46 -8.57 20.20
CA THR A 273 -7.91 -7.54 19.24
C THR A 273 -8.42 -8.17 17.95
N LEU A 274 -7.69 -9.15 17.41
CA LEU A 274 -8.10 -9.86 16.20
C LEU A 274 -9.39 -10.63 16.40
N ASP A 275 -9.55 -11.34 17.54
CA ASP A 275 -10.78 -12.07 17.90
C ASP A 275 -11.98 -11.10 18.02
N GLY A 276 -11.80 -9.98 18.73
CA GLY A 276 -12.85 -8.96 18.86
C GLY A 276 -13.27 -8.36 17.51
N PHE A 277 -12.31 -8.10 16.64
CA PHE A 277 -12.61 -7.64 15.27
C PHE A 277 -13.41 -8.69 14.47
N ILE A 278 -13.01 -9.97 14.55
CA ILE A 278 -13.71 -11.07 13.88
C ILE A 278 -15.16 -11.20 14.40
N GLU A 279 -15.36 -11.15 15.71
CA GLU A 279 -16.69 -11.22 16.32
C GLU A 279 -17.60 -10.08 15.85
N ILE A 280 -17.08 -8.85 15.85
CA ILE A 280 -17.85 -7.69 15.40
C ILE A 280 -18.14 -7.76 13.88
N MET A 281 -17.20 -8.17 13.07
CA MET A 281 -17.45 -8.33 11.63
C MET A 281 -18.53 -9.39 11.34
N LYS A 282 -18.54 -10.51 12.07
CA LYS A 282 -19.61 -11.52 11.98
C LYS A 282 -20.96 -10.97 12.44
N HIS A 283 -20.97 -10.23 13.56
CA HIS A 283 -22.16 -9.58 14.07
C HIS A 283 -22.74 -8.57 13.06
N ILE A 284 -21.91 -7.76 12.43
CA ILE A 284 -22.33 -6.83 11.38
C ILE A 284 -22.91 -7.56 10.17
N ALA A 285 -22.34 -8.71 9.80
CA ALA A 285 -22.89 -9.53 8.71
C ALA A 285 -24.27 -10.10 9.07
N GLU A 286 -24.50 -10.49 10.32
CA GLU A 286 -25.80 -10.92 10.83
C GLU A 286 -26.80 -9.77 10.91
N GLU A 287 -26.39 -8.60 11.42
CA GLU A 287 -27.21 -7.38 11.41
C GLU A 287 -27.64 -7.00 10.00
N ALA A 288 -26.76 -7.12 9.01
CA ALA A 288 -27.07 -6.80 7.63
C ALA A 288 -28.25 -7.60 7.06
N LEU A 289 -28.49 -8.80 7.60
CA LEU A 289 -29.64 -9.64 7.23
C LEU A 289 -30.90 -9.32 8.07
N ASN A 290 -30.72 -9.10 9.38
CA ASN A 290 -31.82 -8.99 10.33
C ASN A 290 -32.34 -7.56 10.50
N ASP A 291 -31.47 -6.56 10.38
CA ASP A 291 -31.77 -5.12 10.51
C ASP A 291 -30.88 -4.27 9.59
N PRO A 292 -31.04 -4.38 8.26
CA PRO A 292 -30.21 -3.66 7.30
C PRO A 292 -30.27 -2.14 7.44
N GLU A 293 -31.38 -1.60 7.95
CA GLU A 293 -31.54 -0.14 8.12
C GLU A 293 -30.64 0.41 9.23
N SER A 294 -30.33 -0.39 10.24
CA SER A 294 -29.33 -0.02 11.26
C SER A 294 -27.96 0.23 10.61
N LEU A 295 -27.54 -0.60 9.67
CA LEU A 295 -26.26 -0.41 8.96
C LEU A 295 -26.30 0.78 8.00
N LYS A 296 -27.40 0.94 7.25
CA LYS A 296 -27.54 2.03 6.26
C LYS A 296 -27.57 3.41 6.91
N THR A 297 -27.94 3.49 8.17
CA THR A 297 -27.98 4.74 8.94
C THR A 297 -26.77 4.96 9.86
N ALA A 298 -25.90 3.94 10.01
CA ALA A 298 -24.66 4.03 10.79
C ALA A 298 -23.71 5.13 10.23
N PRO A 299 -22.85 5.74 11.09
CA PRO A 299 -22.60 5.45 12.50
C PRO A 299 -23.63 6.11 13.43
N HIS A 300 -23.87 5.52 14.60
CA HIS A 300 -24.86 6.00 15.59
C HIS A 300 -24.22 6.64 16.81
N THR A 301 -23.05 6.17 17.22
CA THR A 301 -22.38 6.55 18.47
C THR A 301 -21.30 7.62 18.30
N THR A 302 -20.92 7.94 17.08
CA THR A 302 -19.90 8.94 16.77
C THR A 302 -20.48 10.37 16.85
N PRO A 303 -19.65 11.40 17.18
CA PRO A 303 -20.09 12.80 17.21
C PRO A 303 -20.64 13.30 15.87
N VAL A 304 -20.12 12.77 14.77
CA VAL A 304 -20.53 13.12 13.40
C VAL A 304 -21.12 11.89 12.73
N ARG A 305 -22.27 12.05 12.12
CA ARG A 305 -22.95 11.02 11.32
C ARG A 305 -22.36 10.92 9.92
N ARG A 306 -23.13 10.41 8.96
CA ARG A 306 -22.74 10.38 7.55
C ARG A 306 -22.55 11.79 7.03
N LEU A 307 -21.43 11.99 6.36
CA LEU A 307 -21.08 13.24 5.70
C LEU A 307 -21.61 13.22 4.27
N ASP A 308 -21.97 14.40 3.76
CA ASP A 308 -22.22 14.58 2.32
C ASP A 308 -20.90 14.76 1.59
N GLU A 309 -20.20 13.64 1.38
CA GLU A 309 -18.89 13.60 0.73
C GLU A 309 -18.96 14.12 -0.72
N THR A 310 -20.10 13.90 -1.39
CA THR A 310 -20.30 14.35 -2.78
C THR A 310 -20.36 15.87 -2.85
N THR A 311 -21.13 16.51 -2.00
CA THR A 311 -21.20 17.99 -1.97
C THR A 311 -19.87 18.57 -1.50
N ALA A 312 -19.23 17.98 -0.48
CA ALA A 312 -17.92 18.42 -0.02
C ALA A 312 -16.84 18.38 -1.12
N ALA A 313 -16.87 17.36 -1.98
CA ALA A 313 -15.92 17.25 -3.09
C ALA A 313 -16.25 18.18 -4.28
N ARG A 314 -17.53 18.32 -4.61
CA ARG A 314 -17.98 19.10 -5.80
C ARG A 314 -18.13 20.59 -5.54
N GLN A 315 -18.45 20.97 -4.30
CA GLN A 315 -18.73 22.35 -3.88
C GLN A 315 -18.00 22.67 -2.56
N PRO A 316 -16.66 22.59 -2.55
CA PRO A 316 -15.90 22.79 -1.33
C PRO A 316 -16.03 24.21 -0.81
N VAL A 317 -16.31 24.38 0.49
CA VAL A 317 -16.25 25.68 1.16
C VAL A 317 -14.80 25.93 1.56
N LEU A 318 -14.13 26.84 0.85
CA LEU A 318 -12.69 27.05 0.95
C LEU A 318 -12.29 28.14 1.96
N ARG A 319 -13.24 28.96 2.43
CA ARG A 319 -12.97 30.08 3.33
C ARG A 319 -13.89 30.04 4.53
N TYR A 320 -13.37 30.33 5.72
CA TYR A 320 -14.14 30.35 6.97
C TYR A 320 -15.37 31.26 6.86
N ARG A 321 -15.24 32.45 6.26
CA ARG A 321 -16.36 33.40 6.08
C ARG A 321 -17.51 32.88 5.22
N ASP A 322 -17.29 31.82 4.45
CA ASP A 322 -18.30 31.23 3.57
C ASP A 322 -19.06 30.08 4.29
N LEU A 323 -18.76 29.86 5.58
CA LEU A 323 -19.46 28.90 6.47
C LEU A 323 -20.63 29.50 7.23
N ALA A 324 -20.85 30.83 7.15
CA ALA A 324 -21.89 31.57 7.89
C ALA A 324 -23.22 31.56 7.14
#